data_078963b2aeb188ccad5a7a71e4d4ab3a
#
_entry.id   078963b2aeb188ccad5a7a71e4d4ab3a
#
_cell.length_a   1.000
_cell.length_b   1.000
_cell.length_c   1.000
_cell.angle_alpha   90.00
_cell.angle_beta   90.00
_cell.angle_gamma   90.00
#
_symmetry.space_group_name_H-M   'P 1'
#
loop_
_entity.id
_entity.type
_entity.pdbx_description
1 polymer ?
#
loop_
_entity_poly.entity_id
_entity_poly.type
_entity_poly.pdbx_seq_one_letter_code
_entity_poly.pdbx_strand_id
1 'polypeptide(L)'
;LPSSLGHLLPEPLAAALMVGGLLFHRREQPLKASLLWALSGLVRETTLLLPLAFVVEALWKKRFKGAFQTALSALPLLLWRLYLLVRLFPDQAWRSLLPKGGILDIPFKGILETLKAPAQGNSLSVTVGALLLTLLLLFASVYFLRHRDGFSGALLLYSLLALSLSSRFVWIDPSNVRRTTFELFVLLLPAALDSSKTLRLLLFPIALLTGLFLFPL
;
A
#
# COMPACT_ATOMS: atom_id res chain seq x y z
N LEU A 1 -13.44 13.33 28.69
CA LEU A 1 -13.23 13.80 27.32
C LEU A 1 -13.35 12.60 26.40
N PRO A 2 -14.21 12.65 25.37
CA PRO A 2 -14.40 11.48 24.52
C PRO A 2 -13.10 11.14 23.80
N SER A 3 -12.68 9.89 23.94
CA SER A 3 -11.53 9.24 23.32
C SER A 3 -11.54 9.25 21.77
N SER A 4 -12.55 9.86 21.18
CA SER A 4 -12.79 9.89 19.73
C SER A 4 -11.89 10.85 18.93
N LEU A 5 -11.26 11.85 19.56
CA LEU A 5 -10.34 12.76 18.89
C LEU A 5 -8.89 12.23 18.80
N GLY A 6 -8.54 11.19 19.57
CA GLY A 6 -7.21 10.57 19.55
C GLY A 6 -6.95 9.64 18.35
N HIS A 7 -7.94 9.42 17.52
CA HIS A 7 -7.87 8.48 16.40
C HIS A 7 -7.99 9.13 15.01
N LEU A 8 -7.54 10.38 14.85
CA LEU A 8 -7.23 10.88 13.52
C LEU A 8 -6.03 10.09 13.01
N LEU A 9 -6.33 8.92 12.43
CA LEU A 9 -5.34 8.03 11.88
C LEU A 9 -4.63 8.74 10.71
N PRO A 10 -3.32 8.59 10.55
CA PRO A 10 -2.57 9.23 9.48
C PRO A 10 -2.96 8.73 8.09
N GLU A 11 -3.66 7.59 8.01
CA GLU A 11 -4.04 6.93 6.76
C GLU A 11 -4.86 7.81 5.81
N PRO A 12 -5.95 8.49 6.23
CA PRO A 12 -6.72 9.36 5.34
C PRO A 12 -5.91 10.54 4.79
N LEU A 13 -5.05 11.14 5.62
CA LEU A 13 -4.17 12.23 5.17
C LEU A 13 -3.16 11.73 4.14
N ALA A 14 -2.49 10.61 4.44
CA ALA A 14 -1.53 10.00 3.52
C ALA A 14 -2.18 9.64 2.19
N ALA A 15 -3.38 9.04 2.21
CA ALA A 15 -4.13 8.70 1.02
C ALA A 15 -4.57 9.93 0.22
N ALA A 16 -5.05 10.99 0.88
CA ALA A 16 -5.44 12.23 0.22
C ALA A 16 -4.25 12.87 -0.52
N LEU A 17 -3.08 12.94 0.14
CA LEU A 17 -1.84 13.42 -0.47
C LEU A 17 -1.40 12.51 -1.63
N MET A 18 -1.48 11.20 -1.47
CA MET A 18 -1.14 10.21 -2.50
C MET A 18 -2.02 10.38 -3.75
N VAL A 19 -3.33 10.48 -3.57
CA VAL A 19 -4.29 10.69 -4.68
C VAL A 19 -4.12 12.07 -5.30
N GLY A 20 -3.89 13.11 -4.50
CA GLY A 20 -3.55 14.45 -4.98
C GLY A 20 -2.32 14.43 -5.89
N GLY A 21 -1.26 13.72 -5.48
CA GLY A 21 -0.08 13.50 -6.29
C GLY A 21 -0.39 12.80 -7.62
N LEU A 22 -1.24 11.77 -7.60
CA LEU A 22 -1.70 11.07 -8.81
C LEU A 22 -2.45 12.01 -9.76
N LEU A 23 -3.30 12.88 -9.25
CA LEU A 23 -4.02 13.88 -10.06
C LEU A 23 -3.07 14.87 -10.73
N PHE A 24 -2.05 15.37 -10.01
CA PHE A 24 -1.05 16.26 -10.61
C PHE A 24 -0.16 15.52 -11.62
N HIS A 25 0.17 14.25 -11.36
CA HIS A 25 0.91 13.44 -12.32
C HIS A 25 0.13 13.27 -13.63
N ARG A 26 -1.17 12.97 -13.56
CA ARG A 26 -2.06 12.88 -14.74
C ARG A 26 -2.20 14.22 -15.48
N ARG A 27 -2.00 15.34 -14.80
CA ARG A 27 -1.98 16.70 -15.40
C ARG A 27 -0.60 17.11 -15.92
N GLU A 28 0.33 16.18 -16.03
CA GLU A 28 1.70 16.41 -16.51
C GLU A 28 2.48 17.45 -15.66
N GLN A 29 2.20 17.50 -14.36
CA GLN A 29 2.87 18.36 -13.39
C GLN A 29 3.72 17.52 -12.40
N PRO A 30 4.83 16.91 -12.87
CA PRO A 30 5.56 15.90 -12.09
C PRO A 30 6.17 16.45 -10.80
N LEU A 31 6.60 17.70 -10.76
CA LEU A 31 7.17 18.29 -9.55
C LEU A 31 6.12 18.46 -8.44
N LYS A 32 4.90 18.90 -8.78
CA LYS A 32 3.81 19.01 -7.81
C LYS A 32 3.37 17.63 -7.33
N ALA A 33 3.32 16.65 -8.24
CA ALA A 33 3.05 15.26 -7.89
C ALA A 33 4.10 14.74 -6.90
N SER A 34 5.38 14.93 -7.18
CA SER A 34 6.48 14.50 -6.32
C SER A 34 6.46 15.16 -4.96
N LEU A 35 6.09 16.44 -4.87
CA LEU A 35 5.94 17.13 -3.59
C LEU A 35 4.84 16.49 -2.73
N LEU A 36 3.67 16.23 -3.31
CA LEU A 36 2.57 15.60 -2.56
C LEU A 36 2.91 14.16 -2.17
N TRP A 37 3.57 13.40 -3.04
CA TRP A 37 4.03 12.06 -2.71
C TRP A 37 5.13 12.07 -1.65
N ALA A 38 6.02 13.06 -1.64
CA ALA A 38 7.01 13.24 -0.59
C ALA A 38 6.34 13.49 0.78
N LEU A 39 5.36 14.39 0.84
CA LEU A 39 4.57 14.64 2.04
C LEU A 39 3.80 13.39 2.48
N SER A 40 3.18 12.69 1.54
CA SER A 40 2.51 11.42 1.80
C SER A 40 3.45 10.38 2.40
N GLY A 41 4.67 10.25 1.84
CA GLY A 41 5.71 9.33 2.32
C GLY A 41 6.22 9.66 3.72
N LEU A 42 6.27 10.94 4.11
CA LEU A 42 6.60 11.34 5.48
C LEU A 42 5.48 10.99 6.47
N VAL A 43 4.22 11.04 6.05
CA VAL A 43 3.08 10.60 6.86
C VAL A 43 3.04 9.08 6.95
N ARG A 44 3.30 8.40 5.82
CA ARG A 44 3.23 6.94 5.73
C ARG A 44 4.12 6.40 4.60
N GLU A 45 5.14 5.66 4.97
CA GLU A 45 6.18 5.18 4.05
C GLU A 45 5.64 4.32 2.90
N THR A 46 4.60 3.53 3.17
CA THR A 46 3.99 2.63 2.17
C THR A 46 3.43 3.38 0.98
N THR A 47 3.04 4.66 1.13
CA THR A 47 2.53 5.46 0.01
C THR A 47 3.57 5.72 -1.09
N LEU A 48 4.87 5.55 -0.79
CA LEU A 48 5.94 5.66 -1.78
C LEU A 48 5.97 4.51 -2.79
N LEU A 49 5.21 3.43 -2.59
CA LEU A 49 5.06 2.39 -3.61
C LEU A 49 4.43 2.93 -4.90
N LEU A 50 3.52 3.91 -4.79
CA LEU A 50 2.90 4.53 -5.96
C LEU A 50 3.94 5.28 -6.83
N PRO A 51 4.69 6.28 -6.33
CA PRO A 51 5.72 6.94 -7.13
C PRO A 51 6.84 5.97 -7.57
N LEU A 52 7.17 4.95 -6.76
CA LEU A 52 8.14 3.94 -7.17
C LEU A 52 7.69 3.21 -8.46
N ALA A 53 6.44 2.82 -8.55
CA ALA A 53 5.90 2.19 -9.76
C ALA A 53 5.99 3.11 -10.99
N PHE A 54 5.74 4.42 -10.82
CA PHE A 54 5.91 5.40 -11.89
C PHE A 54 7.38 5.64 -12.25
N VAL A 55 8.30 5.58 -11.30
CA VAL A 55 9.75 5.61 -11.58
C VAL A 55 10.14 4.41 -12.46
N VAL A 56 9.70 3.21 -12.08
CA VAL A 56 9.98 1.98 -12.86
C VAL A 56 9.40 2.10 -14.28
N GLU A 57 8.15 2.55 -14.41
CA GLU A 57 7.54 2.79 -15.72
C GLU A 57 8.34 3.79 -16.55
N ALA A 58 8.74 4.92 -15.96
CA ALA A 58 9.48 5.97 -16.65
C ALA A 58 10.88 5.48 -17.10
N LEU A 59 11.56 4.68 -16.28
CA LEU A 59 12.82 4.04 -16.62
C LEU A 59 12.62 3.02 -17.77
N TRP A 60 11.58 2.21 -17.71
CA TRP A 60 11.25 1.26 -18.77
C TRP A 60 11.00 1.96 -20.10
N LYS A 61 10.28 3.09 -20.07
CA LYS A 61 10.01 3.93 -21.24
C LYS A 61 11.18 4.87 -21.62
N LYS A 62 12.36 4.72 -20.97
CA LYS A 62 13.56 5.55 -21.18
C LYS A 62 13.31 7.05 -20.95
N ARG A 63 12.36 7.42 -20.11
CA ARG A 63 12.03 8.81 -19.74
C ARG A 63 12.78 9.24 -18.48
N PHE A 64 14.11 9.29 -18.54
CA PHE A 64 14.99 9.50 -17.39
C PHE A 64 14.69 10.78 -16.59
N LYS A 65 14.36 11.89 -17.27
CA LYS A 65 13.97 13.13 -16.60
C LYS A 65 12.73 12.96 -15.74
N GLY A 66 11.70 12.29 -16.26
CA GLY A 66 10.48 12.00 -15.50
C GLY A 66 10.73 11.05 -14.33
N ALA A 67 11.56 10.00 -14.56
CA ALA A 67 11.97 9.09 -13.50
C ALA A 67 12.66 9.82 -12.35
N PHE A 68 13.65 10.68 -12.67
CA PHE A 68 14.36 11.48 -11.68
C PHE A 68 13.42 12.42 -10.90
N GLN A 69 12.56 13.16 -11.60
CA GLN A 69 11.60 14.06 -10.95
C GLN A 69 10.67 13.31 -10.00
N THR A 70 10.18 12.13 -10.39
CA THR A 70 9.32 11.31 -9.54
C THR A 70 10.10 10.71 -8.37
N ALA A 71 11.34 10.27 -8.58
CA ALA A 71 12.20 9.72 -7.52
C ALA A 71 12.51 10.74 -6.42
N LEU A 72 12.47 12.05 -6.69
CA LEU A 72 12.63 13.10 -5.68
C LEU A 72 11.58 12.99 -4.56
N SER A 73 10.45 12.34 -4.79
CA SER A 73 9.44 12.10 -3.75
C SER A 73 9.96 11.26 -2.58
N ALA A 74 10.94 10.40 -2.80
CA ALA A 74 11.54 9.59 -1.73
C ALA A 74 12.60 10.34 -0.91
N LEU A 75 13.15 11.43 -1.44
CA LEU A 75 14.28 12.13 -0.84
C LEU A 75 14.01 12.63 0.60
N PRO A 76 12.87 13.28 0.91
CA PRO A 76 12.63 13.75 2.29
C PRO A 76 12.57 12.60 3.30
N LEU A 77 11.95 11.47 2.95
CA LEU A 77 11.93 10.30 3.83
C LEU A 77 13.33 9.70 4.01
N LEU A 78 14.12 9.60 2.95
CA LEU A 78 15.50 9.10 3.03
C LEU A 78 16.37 10.00 3.91
N LEU A 79 16.28 11.33 3.75
CA LEU A 79 17.00 12.30 4.57
C LEU A 79 16.56 12.21 6.03
N TRP A 80 15.26 12.09 6.29
CA TRP A 80 14.73 11.91 7.64
C TRP A 80 15.23 10.62 8.28
N ARG A 81 15.19 9.50 7.55
CA ARG A 81 15.74 8.23 8.03
C ARG A 81 17.23 8.29 8.30
N LEU A 82 18.00 8.90 7.40
CA LEU A 82 19.44 9.10 7.59
C LEU A 82 19.72 9.95 8.83
N TYR A 83 18.99 11.05 9.00
CA TYR A 83 19.10 11.90 10.19
C TYR A 83 18.85 11.09 11.48
N LEU A 84 17.77 10.32 11.54
CA LEU A 84 17.46 9.48 12.70
C LEU A 84 18.56 8.45 12.96
N LEU A 85 19.08 7.81 11.94
CA LEU A 85 20.16 6.82 12.07
C LEU A 85 21.42 7.44 12.65
N VAL A 86 21.85 8.58 12.11
CA VAL A 86 23.08 9.25 12.56
C VAL A 86 22.92 9.81 13.98
N ARG A 87 21.74 10.36 14.31
CA ARG A 87 21.53 11.09 15.57
C ARG A 87 21.14 10.20 16.73
N LEU A 88 20.31 9.18 16.49
CA LEU A 88 19.72 8.38 17.57
C LEU A 88 20.37 7.01 17.72
N PHE A 89 21.01 6.47 16.68
CA PHE A 89 21.53 5.11 16.68
C PHE A 89 22.96 5.02 16.12
N PRO A 90 23.91 5.83 16.61
CA PRO A 90 25.27 5.86 16.06
C PRO A 90 25.97 4.49 16.08
N ASP A 91 25.74 3.69 17.16
CA ASP A 91 26.41 2.40 17.36
C ASP A 91 25.66 1.21 16.74
N GLN A 92 24.40 1.38 16.34
CA GLN A 92 23.54 0.30 15.83
C GLN A 92 22.97 0.57 14.42
N ALA A 93 23.44 1.63 13.77
CA ALA A 93 22.87 2.17 12.53
C ALA A 93 22.59 1.10 11.47
N TRP A 94 23.50 0.17 11.24
CA TRP A 94 23.35 -0.88 10.22
C TRP A 94 22.49 -2.07 10.66
N ARG A 95 22.49 -2.40 11.96
CA ARG A 95 21.71 -3.53 12.49
C ARG A 95 20.24 -3.19 12.68
N SER A 96 19.90 -1.91 12.88
CA SER A 96 18.52 -1.45 13.01
C SER A 96 17.81 -1.33 11.65
N LEU A 97 18.57 -1.25 10.55
CA LEU A 97 18.00 -1.26 9.19
C LEU A 97 17.52 -2.65 8.76
N LEU A 98 18.03 -3.71 9.39
CA LEU A 98 17.58 -5.07 9.11
C LEU A 98 16.38 -5.38 10.01
N PRO A 99 15.19 -5.65 9.45
CA PRO A 99 14.00 -5.97 10.22
C PRO A 99 14.22 -7.27 11.01
N LYS A 100 14.47 -7.13 12.30
CA LYS A 100 14.46 -8.28 13.22
C LYS A 100 13.02 -8.70 13.48
N GLY A 101 12.55 -9.71 12.77
CA GLY A 101 11.16 -10.21 12.86
C GLY A 101 10.19 -9.21 12.23
N GLY A 102 10.33 -8.98 10.94
CA GLY A 102 9.63 -7.93 10.21
C GLY A 102 8.11 -8.09 10.16
N ILE A 103 7.43 -6.97 9.93
CA ILE A 103 6.00 -6.91 9.57
C ILE A 103 5.75 -7.67 8.27
N LEU A 104 6.79 -7.84 7.43
CA LEU A 104 6.74 -8.53 6.15
C LEU A 104 7.33 -9.92 6.24
N ASP A 105 6.73 -10.86 5.54
CA ASP A 105 7.16 -12.25 5.38
C ASP A 105 6.94 -12.70 3.92
N ILE A 106 7.18 -13.97 3.64
CA ILE A 106 6.87 -14.54 2.32
C ILE A 106 5.35 -14.39 2.06
N PRO A 107 4.94 -13.99 0.84
CA PRO A 107 3.53 -13.88 0.50
C PRO A 107 2.73 -15.12 0.92
N PHE A 108 1.53 -14.90 1.46
CA PHE A 108 0.62 -15.90 2.01
C PHE A 108 1.06 -16.58 3.31
N LYS A 109 2.32 -16.53 3.73
CA LYS A 109 2.79 -17.23 4.94
C LYS A 109 2.04 -16.76 6.18
N GLY A 110 1.92 -15.43 6.38
CA GLY A 110 1.19 -14.86 7.51
C GLY A 110 -0.27 -15.32 7.57
N ILE A 111 -0.95 -15.37 6.42
CA ILE A 111 -2.33 -15.87 6.31
C ILE A 111 -2.40 -17.34 6.72
N LEU A 112 -1.53 -18.18 6.15
CA LEU A 112 -1.52 -19.63 6.41
C LEU A 112 -1.22 -19.94 7.88
N GLU A 113 -0.29 -19.22 8.49
CA GLU A 113 0.02 -19.37 9.92
C GLU A 113 -1.17 -18.99 10.80
N THR A 114 -1.84 -17.87 10.48
CA THR A 114 -3.01 -17.43 11.24
C THR A 114 -4.20 -18.36 11.08
N LEU A 115 -4.42 -18.94 9.89
CA LEU A 115 -5.47 -19.94 9.66
C LEU A 115 -5.20 -21.26 10.39
N LYS A 116 -3.93 -21.66 10.57
CA LYS A 116 -3.56 -22.86 11.33
C LYS A 116 -3.71 -22.69 12.84
N ALA A 117 -3.53 -21.49 13.34
CA ALA A 117 -3.65 -21.16 14.76
C ALA A 117 -4.53 -19.92 14.94
N PRO A 118 -5.84 -20.00 14.71
CA PRO A 118 -6.71 -18.84 14.80
C PRO A 118 -6.74 -18.36 16.26
N ALA A 119 -6.36 -17.11 16.45
CA ALA A 119 -6.64 -16.42 17.71
C ALA A 119 -8.16 -16.42 17.94
N GLN A 120 -8.60 -16.59 19.19
CA GLN A 120 -9.99 -16.80 19.59
C GLN A 120 -10.97 -15.87 18.83
N GLY A 121 -11.86 -16.47 18.04
CA GLY A 121 -13.01 -15.80 17.42
C GLY A 121 -12.80 -15.15 16.03
N ASN A 122 -11.56 -14.99 15.54
CA ASN A 122 -11.28 -14.21 14.33
C ASN A 122 -11.12 -15.00 13.01
N SER A 123 -11.41 -16.31 12.99
CA SER A 123 -11.17 -17.17 11.83
C SER A 123 -11.95 -16.72 10.58
N LEU A 124 -13.18 -16.29 10.73
CA LEU A 124 -14.01 -15.83 9.61
C LEU A 124 -13.44 -14.53 8.98
N SER A 125 -13.12 -13.54 9.81
CA SER A 125 -12.55 -12.27 9.33
C SER A 125 -11.20 -12.46 8.64
N VAL A 126 -10.34 -13.34 9.15
CA VAL A 126 -9.07 -13.71 8.51
C VAL A 126 -9.30 -14.40 7.17
N THR A 127 -10.24 -15.35 7.12
CA THR A 127 -10.58 -16.07 5.87
C THR A 127 -11.13 -15.10 4.82
N VAL A 128 -12.08 -14.24 5.20
CA VAL A 128 -12.65 -13.22 4.31
C VAL A 128 -11.56 -12.26 3.81
N GLY A 129 -10.71 -11.78 4.71
CA GLY A 129 -9.58 -10.92 4.35
C GLY A 129 -8.59 -11.59 3.39
N ALA A 130 -8.27 -12.87 3.62
CA ALA A 130 -7.39 -13.64 2.75
C ALA A 130 -7.97 -13.82 1.34
N LEU A 131 -9.25 -14.18 1.25
CA LEU A 131 -9.97 -14.29 -0.03
C LEU A 131 -10.02 -12.93 -0.75
N LEU A 132 -10.37 -11.87 -0.04
CA LEU A 132 -10.39 -10.51 -0.58
C LEU A 132 -9.04 -10.13 -1.18
N LEU A 133 -7.95 -10.26 -0.42
CA LEU A 133 -6.62 -9.86 -0.89
C LEU A 133 -6.12 -10.74 -2.04
N THR A 134 -6.49 -12.02 -2.07
CA THR A 134 -6.17 -12.91 -3.19
C THR A 134 -6.92 -12.48 -4.46
N LEU A 135 -8.19 -12.13 -4.36
CA LEU A 135 -8.97 -11.60 -5.49
C LEU A 135 -8.44 -10.24 -5.95
N LEU A 136 -8.00 -9.39 -5.01
CA LEU A 136 -7.37 -8.12 -5.33
C LEU A 136 -6.05 -8.30 -6.08
N LEU A 137 -5.22 -9.28 -5.68
CA LEU A 137 -4.01 -9.60 -6.42
C LEU A 137 -4.33 -10.10 -7.83
N LEU A 138 -5.33 -10.99 -7.98
CA LEU A 138 -5.75 -11.47 -9.28
C LEU A 138 -6.24 -10.31 -10.17
N PHE A 139 -7.09 -9.44 -9.63
CA PHE A 139 -7.54 -8.24 -10.32
C PHE A 139 -6.38 -7.33 -10.71
N ALA A 140 -5.47 -7.01 -9.78
CA ALA A 140 -4.32 -6.16 -10.02
C ALA A 140 -3.38 -6.76 -11.08
N SER A 141 -3.19 -8.09 -11.08
CA SER A 141 -2.38 -8.79 -12.07
C SER A 141 -2.98 -8.69 -13.48
N VAL A 142 -4.28 -8.98 -13.61
CA VAL A 142 -4.99 -8.87 -14.91
C VAL A 142 -5.02 -7.41 -15.38
N TYR A 143 -5.23 -6.47 -14.46
CA TYR A 143 -5.23 -5.04 -14.76
C TYR A 143 -3.84 -4.59 -15.24
N PHE A 144 -2.77 -5.00 -14.56
CA PHE A 144 -1.39 -4.72 -14.96
C PHE A 144 -1.03 -5.30 -16.33
N LEU A 145 -1.40 -6.54 -16.60
CA LEU A 145 -1.15 -7.17 -17.90
C LEU A 145 -1.82 -6.43 -19.07
N ARG A 146 -2.94 -5.76 -18.80
CA ARG A 146 -3.68 -4.99 -19.82
C ARG A 146 -3.15 -3.58 -20.03
N HIS A 147 -2.80 -2.89 -18.95
CA HIS A 147 -2.44 -1.45 -19.00
C HIS A 147 -0.94 -1.21 -19.03
N ARG A 148 -0.15 -2.01 -18.32
CA ARG A 148 1.33 -1.95 -18.27
C ARG A 148 1.87 -0.55 -17.98
N ASP A 149 1.20 0.19 -17.09
CA ASP A 149 1.56 1.52 -16.65
C ASP A 149 1.93 1.57 -15.16
N GLY A 150 2.43 2.71 -14.68
CA GLY A 150 2.85 2.88 -13.29
C GLY A 150 1.70 2.74 -12.30
N PHE A 151 0.48 3.14 -12.67
CA PHE A 151 -0.67 3.02 -11.80
C PHE A 151 -1.05 1.54 -11.57
N SER A 152 -1.14 0.76 -12.66
CA SER A 152 -1.41 -0.68 -12.57
C SER A 152 -0.28 -1.44 -11.87
N GLY A 153 0.98 -1.00 -12.07
CA GLY A 153 2.14 -1.50 -11.34
C GLY A 153 2.05 -1.22 -9.84
N ALA A 154 1.63 -0.03 -9.45
CA ALA A 154 1.41 0.32 -8.04
C ALA A 154 0.33 -0.57 -7.41
N LEU A 155 -0.81 -0.76 -8.08
CA LEU A 155 -1.88 -1.62 -7.59
C LEU A 155 -1.39 -3.05 -7.35
N LEU A 156 -0.56 -3.58 -8.26
CA LEU A 156 0.06 -4.90 -8.11
C LEU A 156 1.02 -4.93 -6.91
N LEU A 157 1.89 -3.92 -6.75
CA LEU A 157 2.83 -3.83 -5.63
C LEU A 157 2.11 -3.76 -4.28
N TYR A 158 1.04 -2.98 -4.16
CA TYR A 158 0.24 -2.91 -2.94
C TYR A 158 -0.47 -4.23 -2.63
N SER A 159 -0.95 -4.93 -3.66
CA SER A 159 -1.58 -6.25 -3.47
C SER A 159 -0.56 -7.29 -2.99
N LEU A 160 0.65 -7.28 -3.55
CA LEU A 160 1.74 -8.14 -3.09
C LEU A 160 2.19 -7.80 -1.67
N LEU A 161 2.33 -6.51 -1.35
CA LEU A 161 2.64 -6.05 0.00
C LEU A 161 1.61 -6.57 1.00
N ALA A 162 0.30 -6.42 0.69
CA ALA A 162 -0.78 -6.87 1.56
C ALA A 162 -0.70 -8.38 1.86
N LEU A 163 -0.39 -9.19 0.86
CA LEU A 163 -0.25 -10.65 1.02
C LEU A 163 1.05 -11.07 1.72
N SER A 164 2.04 -10.16 1.76
CA SER A 164 3.34 -10.39 2.44
C SER A 164 3.30 -9.98 3.92
N LEU A 165 2.16 -9.54 4.46
CA LEU A 165 2.05 -9.15 5.86
C LEU A 165 2.19 -10.37 6.78
N SER A 166 2.97 -10.20 7.86
CA SER A 166 3.24 -11.26 8.85
C SER A 166 2.04 -11.52 9.76
N SER A 167 1.76 -12.79 10.08
CA SER A 167 0.74 -13.20 11.03
C SER A 167 0.95 -12.61 12.43
N ARG A 168 2.22 -12.55 12.83
CA ARG A 168 2.60 -12.19 14.21
C ARG A 168 2.17 -10.79 14.61
N PHE A 169 2.09 -9.84 13.66
CA PHE A 169 1.82 -8.43 13.97
C PHE A 169 0.55 -7.89 13.32
N VAL A 170 0.15 -8.47 12.22
CA VAL A 170 -0.91 -7.90 11.38
C VAL A 170 -2.17 -8.75 11.38
N TRP A 171 -2.06 -10.04 11.09
CA TRP A 171 -3.22 -10.93 10.93
C TRP A 171 -3.89 -11.35 12.25
N ILE A 172 -3.21 -11.17 13.40
CA ILE A 172 -3.81 -11.40 14.72
C ILE A 172 -5.00 -10.45 14.97
N ASP A 173 -4.88 -9.22 14.47
CA ASP A 173 -5.95 -8.21 14.55
C ASP A 173 -6.31 -7.71 13.14
N PRO A 174 -7.53 -8.04 12.65
CA PRO A 174 -8.00 -7.59 11.34
C PRO A 174 -7.97 -6.07 11.14
N SER A 175 -8.06 -5.29 12.22
CA SER A 175 -7.96 -3.83 12.15
C SER A 175 -6.58 -3.39 11.65
N ASN A 176 -5.53 -4.12 12.02
CA ASN A 176 -4.17 -3.86 11.55
C ASN A 176 -4.01 -4.15 10.06
N VAL A 177 -4.64 -5.23 9.56
CA VAL A 177 -4.66 -5.53 8.12
C VAL A 177 -5.32 -4.39 7.35
N ARG A 178 -6.49 -3.93 7.80
CA ARG A 178 -7.23 -2.82 7.16
C ARG A 178 -6.40 -1.55 7.10
N ARG A 179 -5.73 -1.21 8.22
CA ARG A 179 -4.85 -0.02 8.29
C ARG A 179 -3.66 -0.14 7.34
N THR A 180 -3.01 -1.31 7.30
CA THR A 180 -1.82 -1.51 6.47
C THR A 180 -2.12 -1.64 4.97
N THR A 181 -3.36 -1.94 4.62
CA THR A 181 -3.81 -2.08 3.21
C THR A 181 -4.70 -0.93 2.74
N PHE A 182 -4.83 0.14 3.53
CA PHE A 182 -5.75 1.24 3.24
C PHE A 182 -5.51 1.87 1.87
N GLU A 183 -4.26 2.09 1.49
CA GLU A 183 -3.87 2.66 0.20
C GLU A 183 -4.32 1.78 -0.98
N LEU A 184 -4.27 0.47 -0.83
CA LEU A 184 -4.77 -0.47 -1.83
C LEU A 184 -6.25 -0.24 -2.11
N PHE A 185 -7.07 -0.12 -1.06
CA PHE A 185 -8.51 0.14 -1.21
C PHE A 185 -8.79 1.51 -1.85
N VAL A 186 -8.01 2.53 -1.50
CA VAL A 186 -8.13 3.87 -2.11
C VAL A 186 -7.82 3.83 -3.60
N LEU A 187 -6.79 3.07 -4.02
CA LEU A 187 -6.42 2.94 -5.44
C LEU A 187 -7.38 2.07 -6.25
N LEU A 188 -8.19 1.23 -5.60
CA LEU A 188 -9.21 0.45 -6.31
C LEU A 188 -10.29 1.32 -6.96
N LEU A 189 -10.63 2.45 -6.35
CA LEU A 189 -11.68 3.32 -6.90
C LEU A 189 -11.35 3.84 -8.30
N PRO A 190 -10.20 4.51 -8.55
CA PRO A 190 -9.83 4.92 -9.90
C PRO A 190 -9.61 3.72 -10.85
N ALA A 191 -9.10 2.58 -10.36
CA ALA A 191 -8.98 1.37 -11.16
C ALA A 191 -10.34 0.83 -11.59
N ALA A 192 -11.36 0.87 -10.72
CA ALA A 192 -12.72 0.47 -11.02
C ALA A 192 -13.37 1.35 -12.09
N LEU A 193 -13.16 2.66 -12.00
CA LEU A 193 -13.71 3.63 -12.96
C LEU A 193 -13.12 3.45 -14.36
N ASP A 194 -11.84 3.08 -14.44
CA ASP A 194 -11.10 2.90 -15.70
C ASP A 194 -11.22 1.48 -16.28
N SER A 195 -11.91 0.57 -15.59
CA SER A 195 -11.97 -0.84 -15.95
C SER A 195 -12.96 -1.14 -17.08
N SER A 196 -12.59 -2.10 -17.96
CA SER A 196 -13.49 -2.70 -18.95
C SER A 196 -14.66 -3.45 -18.28
N LYS A 197 -15.74 -3.72 -19.03
CA LYS A 197 -16.91 -4.48 -18.52
C LYS A 197 -16.52 -5.80 -17.85
N THR A 198 -15.59 -6.55 -18.45
CA THR A 198 -15.12 -7.85 -17.91
C THR A 198 -14.40 -7.68 -16.57
N LEU A 199 -13.56 -6.65 -16.41
CA LEU A 199 -12.88 -6.38 -15.15
C LEU A 199 -13.85 -5.90 -14.06
N ARG A 200 -14.91 -5.18 -14.43
CA ARG A 200 -15.97 -4.77 -13.49
C ARG A 200 -16.70 -5.96 -12.87
N LEU A 201 -16.83 -7.07 -13.59
CA LEU A 201 -17.42 -8.29 -13.02
C LEU A 201 -16.58 -8.88 -11.89
N LEU A 202 -15.24 -8.76 -11.96
CA LEU A 202 -14.35 -9.15 -10.87
C LEU A 202 -14.43 -8.20 -9.66
N LEU A 203 -14.86 -6.95 -9.87
CA LEU A 203 -14.99 -5.98 -8.79
C LEU A 203 -16.20 -6.22 -7.90
N PHE A 204 -17.25 -6.89 -8.40
CA PHE A 204 -18.42 -7.17 -7.59
C PHE A 204 -18.12 -8.05 -6.36
N PRO A 205 -17.53 -9.27 -6.51
CA PRO A 205 -17.16 -10.05 -5.34
C PRO A 205 -16.11 -9.36 -4.47
N ILE A 206 -15.19 -8.57 -5.06
CA ILE A 206 -14.23 -7.76 -4.32
C ILE A 206 -14.96 -6.73 -3.46
N ALA A 207 -15.92 -5.98 -4.00
CA ALA A 207 -16.70 -4.98 -3.26
C ALA A 207 -17.51 -5.63 -2.12
N LEU A 208 -18.13 -6.77 -2.37
CA LEU A 208 -18.88 -7.52 -1.36
C LEU A 208 -17.97 -7.96 -0.21
N LEU A 209 -16.83 -8.59 -0.53
CA LEU A 209 -15.86 -9.02 0.49
C LEU A 209 -15.22 -7.85 1.22
N THR A 210 -15.00 -6.72 0.53
CA THR A 210 -14.52 -5.48 1.16
C THR A 210 -15.52 -4.99 2.21
N GLY A 211 -16.81 -5.00 1.89
CA GLY A 211 -17.88 -4.66 2.84
C GLY A 211 -17.85 -5.55 4.07
N LEU A 212 -17.83 -6.87 3.89
CA LEU A 212 -17.76 -7.84 4.99
C LEU A 212 -16.46 -7.73 5.81
N PHE A 213 -15.35 -7.40 5.15
CA PHE A 213 -14.06 -7.26 5.83
C PHE A 213 -13.94 -5.95 6.61
N LEU A 214 -14.44 -4.85 6.07
CA LEU A 214 -14.39 -3.52 6.71
C LEU A 214 -15.44 -3.35 7.81
N PHE A 215 -16.60 -3.98 7.66
CA PHE A 215 -17.73 -3.89 8.59
C PHE A 215 -18.12 -5.32 9.04
N PRO A 216 -17.28 -5.98 9.87
CA PRO A 216 -17.62 -7.30 10.39
C PRO A 216 -18.92 -7.20 11.21
N LEU A 217 -19.85 -8.09 10.93
CA LEU A 217 -21.11 -8.28 11.66
C LEU A 217 -20.84 -8.74 13.09
#